data_51b84bcc103886f6f8fe5d8fe9419f05
#
_entry.id   51b84bcc103886f6f8fe5d8fe9419f05
#
_cell.length_a   1.000
_cell.length_b   1.000
_cell.length_c   1.000
_cell.angle_alpha   90.00
_cell.angle_beta   90.00
_cell.angle_gamma   90.00
#
_symmetry.space_group_name_H-M   'P 1'
#
loop_
_entity.id
_entity.type
_entity.pdbx_description
1 polymer ?
#
loop_
_entity_poly.entity_id
_entity_poly.type
_entity_poly.pdbx_seq_one_letter_code
_entity_poly.pdbx_strand_id
1 'polypeptide(L)'
;MKIALLGNPNTGKSSVFNLLTGLRQQVGNFPGVTVDKRSGFIQVDKVQHELIDFPGTYSIYPRSKEESVVYDVLSNPSHQHHPDQIIFVADASNLHRNLLFFSQVYDLGIPCVLVLNMWDLAQRKGIEISIDQLATLFPG
;
A
#
# COMPACT_ATOMS: atom_id res chain seq x y z
N MET A 1 11.42 -7.74 8.70
CA MET A 1 10.11 -7.14 9.04
C MET A 1 9.08 -7.47 7.98
N LYS A 2 7.83 -7.24 8.29
CA LYS A 2 6.73 -7.40 7.35
C LYS A 2 6.31 -6.04 6.83
N ILE A 3 6.22 -5.92 5.52
CA ILE A 3 5.85 -4.66 4.86
C ILE A 3 4.56 -4.91 4.08
N ALA A 4 3.55 -4.09 4.30
CA ALA A 4 2.30 -4.13 3.54
C ALA A 4 2.38 -3.16 2.38
N LEU A 5 1.99 -3.64 1.20
CA LEU A 5 1.82 -2.80 0.02
C LEU A 5 0.33 -2.52 -0.16
N LEU A 6 -0.05 -1.26 -0.01
CA LEU A 6 -1.43 -0.81 -0.04
C LEU A 6 -1.64 0.24 -1.13
N GLY A 7 -2.87 0.46 -1.50
CA GLY A 7 -3.26 1.50 -2.44
C GLY A 7 -4.64 1.28 -3.02
N ASN A 8 -5.16 2.30 -3.68
CA ASN A 8 -6.40 2.19 -4.43
C ASN A 8 -6.21 1.26 -5.64
N PRO A 9 -7.29 0.68 -6.17
CA PRO A 9 -7.19 -0.07 -7.43
C PRO A 9 -6.65 0.80 -8.57
N ASN A 10 -5.89 0.17 -9.46
CA ASN A 10 -5.38 0.79 -10.69
C ASN A 10 -4.41 1.96 -10.48
N THR A 11 -3.61 1.90 -9.41
CA THR A 11 -2.58 2.90 -9.12
C THR A 11 -1.18 2.47 -9.58
N GLY A 12 -1.07 1.30 -10.19
CA GLY A 12 0.22 0.71 -10.54
C GLY A 12 0.87 -0.06 -9.39
N LYS A 13 0.08 -0.43 -8.38
CA LYS A 13 0.56 -1.15 -7.21
C LYS A 13 1.25 -2.47 -7.59
N SER A 14 0.68 -3.22 -8.53
CA SER A 14 1.27 -4.48 -9.01
C SER A 14 2.63 -4.26 -9.69
N SER A 15 2.78 -3.19 -10.44
CA SER A 15 4.06 -2.84 -11.06
C SER A 15 5.11 -2.50 -10.02
N VAL A 16 4.74 -1.79 -8.97
CA VAL A 16 5.64 -1.48 -7.85
C VAL A 16 6.04 -2.77 -7.14
N PHE A 17 5.08 -3.67 -6.89
CA PHE A 17 5.37 -4.97 -6.28
C PHE A 17 6.38 -5.76 -7.11
N ASN A 18 6.16 -5.85 -8.42
CA ASN A 18 7.04 -6.59 -9.31
C ASN A 18 8.45 -5.97 -9.35
N LEU A 19 8.53 -4.66 -9.36
CA LEU A 19 9.81 -3.95 -9.35
C LEU A 19 10.59 -4.23 -8.06
N LEU A 20 9.93 -4.18 -6.92
CA LEU A 20 10.58 -4.36 -5.62
C LEU A 20 10.99 -5.80 -5.35
N THR A 21 10.21 -6.77 -5.83
CA THR A 21 10.46 -8.21 -5.57
C THR A 21 11.28 -8.88 -6.68
N GLY A 22 11.56 -8.18 -7.79
CA GLY A 22 12.24 -8.75 -8.94
C GLY A 22 11.43 -9.84 -9.64
N LEU A 23 10.10 -9.70 -9.66
CA LEU A 23 9.15 -10.64 -10.25
C LEU A 23 9.09 -12.00 -9.54
N ARG A 24 9.71 -12.12 -8.38
CA ARG A 24 9.65 -13.33 -7.56
C ARG A 24 8.53 -13.19 -6.55
N GLN A 25 7.48 -13.99 -6.73
CA GLN A 25 6.32 -13.94 -5.85
C GLN A 25 5.87 -15.33 -5.46
N GLN A 26 5.26 -15.40 -4.28
CA GLN A 26 4.52 -16.55 -3.81
C GLN A 26 3.04 -16.18 -3.78
N VAL A 27 2.19 -17.06 -4.28
CA VAL A 27 0.74 -16.84 -4.32
C VAL A 27 0.06 -17.85 -3.41
N GLY A 28 -0.84 -17.39 -2.58
CA GLY A 28 -1.64 -18.23 -1.71
C GLY A 28 -2.92 -17.48 -1.36
N ASN A 29 -3.52 -17.83 -0.23
CA ASN A 29 -4.70 -17.13 0.29
C ASN A 29 -4.39 -16.52 1.65
N PHE A 30 -5.06 -15.42 1.97
CA PHE A 30 -5.07 -14.93 3.35
C PHE A 30 -5.78 -15.95 4.25
N PRO A 31 -5.39 -16.04 5.53
CA PRO A 31 -5.94 -17.05 6.43
C PRO A 31 -7.46 -17.02 6.53
N GLY A 32 -8.09 -18.19 6.35
CA GLY A 32 -9.53 -18.37 6.53
C GLY A 32 -10.43 -17.81 5.44
N VAL A 33 -9.88 -17.29 4.36
CA VAL A 33 -10.64 -16.68 3.26
C VAL A 33 -10.08 -17.10 1.90
N THR A 34 -10.87 -16.89 0.85
CA THR A 34 -10.50 -17.22 -0.54
C THR A 34 -9.90 -16.01 -1.27
N VAL A 35 -9.37 -15.06 -0.55
CA VAL A 35 -8.73 -13.86 -1.11
C VAL A 35 -7.25 -14.14 -1.34
N ASP A 36 -6.78 -13.85 -2.55
CA ASP A 36 -5.39 -14.09 -2.96
C ASP A 36 -4.43 -13.25 -2.14
N LYS A 37 -3.36 -13.90 -1.68
CA LYS A 37 -2.24 -13.26 -1.02
C LYS A 37 -1.02 -13.42 -1.92
N ARG A 38 -0.46 -12.32 -2.38
CA ARG A 38 0.82 -12.28 -3.08
C ARG A 38 1.87 -11.73 -2.14
N SER A 39 2.96 -12.47 -2.02
CA SER A 39 4.07 -12.03 -1.19
C SER A 39 5.39 -12.24 -1.91
N GLY A 40 6.39 -11.49 -1.53
CA GLY A 40 7.73 -11.59 -2.05
C GLY A 40 8.70 -11.05 -1.01
N PHE A 41 9.97 -11.07 -1.35
CA PHE A 41 11.01 -10.57 -0.47
C PHE A 41 11.75 -9.43 -1.12
N ILE A 42 12.05 -8.41 -0.33
CA ILE A 42 12.92 -7.31 -0.71
C ILE A 42 14.13 -7.31 0.21
N GLN A 43 15.27 -6.94 -0.33
CA GLN A 43 16.50 -6.88 0.42
C GLN A 43 16.94 -5.43 0.56
N VAL A 44 17.07 -4.97 1.80
CA VAL A 44 17.55 -3.62 2.13
C VAL A 44 18.68 -3.75 3.11
N ASP A 45 19.84 -3.19 2.77
CA ASP A 45 21.05 -3.25 3.61
C ASP A 45 21.40 -4.69 4.05
N LYS A 46 21.30 -5.63 3.11
CA LYS A 46 21.56 -7.06 3.32
C LYS A 46 20.57 -7.76 4.26
N VAL A 47 19.48 -7.08 4.64
CA VAL A 47 18.41 -7.65 5.45
C VAL A 47 17.21 -7.93 4.55
N GLN A 48 16.67 -9.15 4.65
CA GLN A 48 15.53 -9.57 3.86
C GLN A 48 14.23 -9.23 4.60
N HIS A 49 13.31 -8.60 3.88
CA HIS A 49 11.98 -8.23 4.39
C HIS A 49 10.91 -8.86 3.53
N GLU A 50 9.81 -9.28 4.16
CA GLU A 50 8.65 -9.81 3.44
C GLU A 50 7.74 -8.66 3.01
N LEU A 51 7.42 -8.62 1.72
CA LEU A 51 6.47 -7.65 1.16
C LEU A 51 5.19 -8.40 0.80
N ILE A 52 4.07 -7.98 1.38
CA ILE A 52 2.76 -8.57 1.12
C ILE A 52 1.91 -7.58 0.35
N ASP A 53 1.42 -8.01 -0.83
CA ASP A 53 0.52 -7.21 -1.65
C ASP A 53 -0.92 -7.41 -1.17
N PHE A 54 -1.56 -6.34 -0.70
CA PHE A 54 -2.94 -6.35 -0.26
C PHE A 54 -3.88 -6.00 -1.42
N PRO A 55 -5.14 -6.47 -1.37
CA PRO A 55 -6.13 -6.06 -2.36
C PRO A 55 -6.28 -4.54 -2.43
N GLY A 56 -6.45 -4.01 -3.64
CA GLY A 56 -6.72 -2.59 -3.83
C GLY A 56 -8.09 -2.21 -3.25
N THR A 57 -8.13 -1.12 -2.51
CA THR A 57 -9.37 -0.62 -1.92
C THR A 57 -9.35 0.92 -1.88
N TYR A 58 -10.54 1.51 -1.80
CA TYR A 58 -10.70 2.97 -1.73
C TYR A 58 -10.82 3.50 -0.30
N SER A 59 -11.01 2.60 0.67
CA SER A 59 -11.21 2.97 2.07
C SER A 59 -10.87 1.79 2.97
N ILE A 60 -10.53 2.08 4.22
CA ILE A 60 -10.33 1.04 5.24
C ILE A 60 -11.65 0.36 5.61
N TYR A 61 -12.79 1.01 5.35
CA TYR A 61 -14.11 0.45 5.64
C TYR A 61 -14.51 -0.53 4.54
N PRO A 62 -14.64 -1.83 4.87
CA PRO A 62 -14.80 -2.87 3.85
C PRO A 62 -16.19 -2.86 3.22
N ARG A 63 -16.22 -3.08 1.89
CA ARG A 63 -17.44 -3.28 1.10
C ARG A 63 -17.45 -4.64 0.39
N SER A 64 -16.36 -5.38 0.49
CA SER A 64 -16.18 -6.69 -0.15
C SER A 64 -15.35 -7.59 0.74
N LYS A 65 -15.24 -8.87 0.38
CA LYS A 65 -14.38 -9.82 1.09
C LYS A 65 -12.91 -9.41 0.99
N GLU A 66 -12.50 -8.93 -0.18
CA GLU A 66 -11.13 -8.48 -0.42
C GLU A 66 -10.79 -7.29 0.47
N GLU A 67 -11.70 -6.32 0.56
CA GLU A 67 -11.51 -5.14 1.40
C GLU A 67 -11.52 -5.50 2.88
N SER A 68 -12.33 -6.51 3.28
CA SER A 68 -12.36 -6.99 4.66
C SER A 68 -11.01 -7.51 5.13
N VAL A 69 -10.24 -8.14 4.23
CA VAL A 69 -8.88 -8.61 4.56
C VAL A 69 -7.99 -7.44 4.98
N VAL A 70 -8.06 -6.34 4.25
CA VAL A 70 -7.26 -5.14 4.57
C VAL A 70 -7.61 -4.64 5.98
N TYR A 71 -8.91 -4.50 6.26
CA TYR A 71 -9.37 -4.06 7.56
C TYR A 71 -8.92 -5.01 8.67
N ASP A 72 -9.14 -6.33 8.50
CA ASP A 72 -8.86 -7.33 9.53
C ASP A 72 -7.37 -7.37 9.88
N VAL A 73 -6.51 -7.28 8.87
CA VAL A 73 -5.05 -7.33 9.09
C VAL A 73 -4.55 -6.03 9.73
N LEU A 74 -4.97 -4.89 9.21
CA LEU A 74 -4.46 -3.60 9.68
C LEU A 74 -4.99 -3.21 11.05
N SER A 75 -6.22 -3.61 11.39
CA SER A 75 -6.83 -3.26 12.67
C SER A 75 -6.45 -4.20 13.82
N ASN A 76 -5.81 -5.32 13.53
CA ASN A 76 -5.44 -6.32 14.53
C ASN A 76 -3.92 -6.47 14.65
N PRO A 77 -3.29 -5.81 15.64
CA PRO A 77 -1.83 -5.93 15.83
C PRO A 77 -1.34 -7.35 16.08
N SER A 78 -2.22 -8.26 16.51
CA SER A 78 -1.87 -9.66 16.76
C SER A 78 -2.01 -10.55 15.52
N HIS A 79 -2.50 -10.00 14.41
CA HIS A 79 -2.64 -10.77 13.17
C HIS A 79 -1.27 -11.18 12.64
N GLN A 80 -1.16 -12.43 12.14
CA GLN A 80 0.14 -12.96 11.65
C GLN A 80 0.74 -12.15 10.51
N HIS A 81 -0.09 -11.44 9.74
CA HIS A 81 0.34 -10.59 8.62
C HIS A 81 0.29 -9.10 8.93
N HIS A 82 0.06 -8.74 10.20
CA HIS A 82 0.08 -7.33 10.59
C HIS A 82 1.45 -6.71 10.25
N PRO A 83 1.49 -5.62 9.49
CA PRO A 83 2.75 -5.08 9.02
C PRO A 83 3.48 -4.26 10.07
N ASP A 84 4.80 -4.27 9.96
CA ASP A 84 5.67 -3.38 10.73
C ASP A 84 5.81 -2.02 10.02
N GLN A 85 5.62 -2.03 8.71
CA GLN A 85 5.71 -0.84 7.87
C GLN A 85 4.78 -0.95 6.68
N ILE A 86 4.34 0.19 6.17
CA ILE A 86 3.43 0.27 5.03
C ILE A 86 4.10 1.06 3.90
N ILE A 87 4.00 0.52 2.68
CA ILE A 87 4.25 1.27 1.46
C ILE A 87 2.89 1.50 0.81
N PHE A 88 2.49 2.76 0.71
CA PHE A 88 1.22 3.14 0.11
C PHE A 88 1.46 3.72 -1.28
N VAL A 89 0.87 3.09 -2.29
CA VAL A 89 1.01 3.53 -3.69
C VAL A 89 -0.22 4.36 -4.06
N ALA A 90 0.01 5.63 -4.37
CA ALA A 90 -1.02 6.57 -4.77
C ALA A 90 -0.83 6.96 -6.23
N ASP A 91 -1.94 7.18 -6.93
CA ASP A 91 -1.95 7.75 -8.27
C ASP A 91 -1.82 9.27 -8.17
N ALA A 92 -0.67 9.81 -8.56
CA ALA A 92 -0.41 11.24 -8.51
C ALA A 92 -1.37 12.05 -9.41
N SER A 93 -1.91 11.43 -10.46
CA SER A 93 -2.86 12.09 -11.35
C SER A 93 -4.26 12.20 -10.77
N ASN A 94 -4.53 11.52 -9.65
CA ASN A 94 -5.81 11.55 -8.95
C ASN A 94 -5.58 11.52 -7.44
N LEU A 95 -4.70 12.38 -6.97
CA LEU A 95 -4.21 12.35 -5.59
C LEU A 95 -5.30 12.58 -4.55
N HIS A 96 -6.22 13.48 -4.85
CA HIS A 96 -7.31 13.81 -3.92
C HIS A 96 -8.10 12.56 -3.50
N ARG A 97 -8.44 11.71 -4.46
CA ARG A 97 -9.17 10.46 -4.20
C ARG A 97 -8.32 9.46 -3.42
N ASN A 98 -7.04 9.38 -3.75
CA ASN A 98 -6.10 8.45 -3.09
C ASN A 98 -5.81 8.85 -1.65
N LEU A 99 -5.80 10.14 -1.34
CA LEU A 99 -5.48 10.62 0.00
C LEU A 99 -6.54 10.27 1.04
N LEU A 100 -7.78 9.98 0.63
CA LEU A 100 -8.80 9.54 1.58
C LEU A 100 -8.37 8.24 2.26
N PHE A 101 -8.03 7.22 1.48
CA PHE A 101 -7.59 5.95 2.03
C PHE A 101 -6.23 6.11 2.73
N PHE A 102 -5.32 6.87 2.16
CA PHE A 102 -4.02 7.12 2.78
C PHE A 102 -4.16 7.75 4.17
N SER A 103 -5.04 8.75 4.33
CA SER A 103 -5.25 9.39 5.62
C SER A 103 -5.76 8.40 6.67
N GLN A 104 -6.65 7.49 6.29
CA GLN A 104 -7.15 6.45 7.19
C GLN A 104 -6.04 5.49 7.60
N VAL A 105 -5.18 5.10 6.67
CA VAL A 105 -4.04 4.23 6.93
C VAL A 105 -3.02 4.94 7.81
N TYR A 106 -2.73 6.20 7.52
CA TYR A 106 -1.80 7.02 8.30
C TYR A 106 -2.23 7.12 9.77
N ASP A 107 -3.54 7.26 10.02
CA ASP A 107 -4.08 7.39 11.37
C ASP A 107 -3.93 6.12 12.22
N LEU A 108 -3.62 4.98 11.62
CA LEU A 108 -3.35 3.75 12.35
C LEU A 108 -2.03 3.78 13.13
N GLY A 109 -1.15 4.72 12.82
CA GLY A 109 0.12 4.88 13.52
C GLY A 109 1.22 3.92 13.10
N ILE A 110 0.99 3.10 12.06
CA ILE A 110 2.03 2.24 11.50
C ILE A 110 2.93 3.09 10.60
N PRO A 111 4.27 2.97 10.68
CA PRO A 111 5.15 3.75 9.82
C PRO A 111 4.82 3.55 8.34
N CYS A 112 4.66 4.65 7.61
CA CYS A 112 4.23 4.63 6.21
C CYS A 112 5.22 5.37 5.29
N VAL A 113 5.38 4.83 4.08
CA VAL A 113 6.02 5.54 2.97
C VAL A 113 4.95 5.75 1.90
N LEU A 114 4.75 7.00 1.48
CA LEU A 114 3.82 7.34 0.41
C LEU A 114 4.58 7.39 -0.92
N VAL A 115 4.21 6.52 -1.83
CA VAL A 115 4.75 6.48 -3.19
C VAL A 115 3.79 7.18 -4.14
N LEU A 116 4.24 8.25 -4.76
CA LEU A 116 3.46 9.00 -5.76
C LEU A 116 3.76 8.43 -7.15
N ASN A 117 2.97 7.45 -7.56
CA ASN A 117 3.11 6.81 -8.86
C ASN A 117 2.38 7.61 -9.94
N MET A 118 2.63 7.29 -11.21
CA MET A 118 2.02 7.98 -12.35
C MET A 118 2.32 9.49 -12.37
N TRP A 119 3.51 9.83 -11.91
CA TRP A 119 3.95 11.23 -11.83
C TRP A 119 3.98 11.90 -13.20
N ASP A 120 4.42 11.18 -14.22
CA ASP A 120 4.44 11.65 -15.60
C ASP A 120 3.03 11.98 -16.11
N LEU A 121 2.04 11.15 -15.78
CA LEU A 121 0.65 11.41 -16.16
C LEU A 121 0.12 12.66 -15.46
N ALA A 122 0.45 12.86 -14.18
CA ALA A 122 0.07 14.06 -13.45
C ALA A 122 0.65 15.32 -14.09
N GLN A 123 1.91 15.27 -14.49
CA GLN A 123 2.56 16.38 -15.20
C GLN A 123 1.88 16.71 -16.52
N ARG A 124 1.53 15.68 -17.32
CA ARG A 124 0.83 15.87 -18.59
C ARG A 124 -0.55 16.51 -18.42
N LYS A 125 -1.21 16.22 -17.31
CA LYS A 125 -2.52 16.81 -16.97
C LYS A 125 -2.42 18.20 -16.36
N GLY A 126 -1.21 18.72 -16.17
CA GLY A 126 -0.99 20.02 -15.55
C GLY A 126 -1.25 20.04 -14.04
N ILE A 127 -1.20 18.90 -13.39
CA ILE A 127 -1.41 18.78 -11.95
C ILE A 127 -0.09 19.09 -11.24
N GLU A 128 -0.13 20.06 -10.35
CA GLU A 128 1.00 20.42 -9.50
C GLU A 128 0.80 19.81 -8.10
N ILE A 129 1.82 19.11 -7.62
CA ILE A 129 1.80 18.49 -6.30
C ILE A 129 2.95 19.06 -5.48
N SER A 130 2.61 19.62 -4.32
CA SER A 130 3.60 20.12 -3.37
C SER A 130 3.97 19.03 -2.38
N ILE A 131 5.17 18.49 -2.51
CA ILE A 131 5.72 17.50 -1.58
C ILE A 131 5.82 18.10 -0.17
N ASP A 132 6.20 19.38 -0.07
CA ASP A 132 6.32 20.06 1.22
C ASP A 132 4.99 20.16 1.95
N GLN A 133 3.91 20.47 1.23
CA GLN A 133 2.57 20.50 1.83
C GLN A 133 2.11 19.12 2.27
N LEU A 134 2.38 18.09 1.49
CA LEU A 134 2.09 16.70 1.89
C LEU A 134 2.84 16.31 3.15
N ALA A 135 4.12 16.66 3.24
CA ALA A 135 4.92 16.38 4.43
C ALA A 135 4.42 17.14 5.66
N THR A 136 3.80 18.30 5.47
CA THR A 136 3.20 19.06 6.57
C THR A 136 1.90 18.42 7.03
N LEU A 137 1.06 17.92 6.11
CA LEU A 137 -0.20 17.24 6.44
C LEU A 137 0.01 15.87 7.06
N PHE A 138 1.06 15.18 6.64
CA PHE A 138 1.39 13.82 7.08
C PHE A 138 2.85 13.76 7.54
N PRO A 139 3.19 14.33 8.72
CA PRO A 139 4.56 14.32 9.22
C PRO A 139 5.06 12.92 9.55
N GLY A 140 6.34 12.65 9.20
CA GLY A 140 6.97 11.35 9.47
C GLY A 140 7.67 10.70 8.31
#